data_b1a4567713d928d09d2e17fe0e0ce04a
#
_entry.id   b1a4567713d928d09d2e17fe0e0ce04a
#
_cell.length_a   1.000
_cell.length_b   1.000
_cell.length_c   1.000
_cell.angle_alpha   90.00
_cell.angle_beta   90.00
_cell.angle_gamma   90.00
#
_symmetry.space_group_name_H-M   'P 1'
#
loop_
_entity.id
_entity.type
_entity.pdbx_description
1 polymer ?
#
loop_
_entity_poly.entity_id
_entity_poly.type
_entity_poly.pdbx_seq_one_letter_code
_entity_poly.pdbx_strand_id
1 'polypeptide(L)'
;LAPCDGITRTTCFTLTPFQKEYLSFSFLCCDQDSSIDYAQNTSKGSTMPYAIWDGGLGDMEIVIPSPQTAEKFNELVLPMLRQVQNSYFENNRLRELRDNLLPHLMSGELDVSNIAL
;
A
#
# COMPACT_ATOMS: atom_id res chain seq x y z
N LEU A 1 -1.83 -0.68 -2.98
CA LEU A 1 -2.64 0.35 -3.64
C LEU A 1 -2.23 1.73 -3.12
N ALA A 2 -2.20 2.75 -4.01
CA ALA A 2 -1.88 4.11 -3.57
C ALA A 2 -2.93 4.59 -2.53
N PRO A 3 -2.51 5.13 -1.38
CA PRO A 3 -3.44 5.56 -0.33
C PRO A 3 -4.16 6.87 -0.67
N CYS A 4 -3.65 7.65 -1.61
CA CYS A 4 -4.24 8.93 -2.02
C CYS A 4 -3.71 9.33 -3.39
N ASP A 5 -4.39 10.28 -4.02
CA ASP A 5 -3.84 10.99 -5.18
C ASP A 5 -2.70 11.89 -4.73
N GLY A 6 -1.59 11.87 -5.45
CA GLY A 6 -0.42 12.64 -5.04
C GLY A 6 0.71 12.58 -6.05
N ILE A 7 1.76 13.34 -5.76
CA ILE A 7 2.99 13.37 -6.54
C ILE A 7 4.05 12.57 -5.80
N THR A 8 4.68 11.63 -6.49
CA THR A 8 5.78 10.84 -5.93
C THR A 8 7.14 11.43 -6.33
N ARG A 9 8.17 11.10 -5.55
CA ARG A 9 9.56 11.41 -5.92
C ARG A 9 10.07 10.42 -6.98
N THR A 10 11.14 10.79 -7.66
CA THR A 10 11.83 9.93 -8.65
C THR A 10 12.35 8.61 -8.09
N THR A 11 12.48 8.51 -6.77
CA THR A 11 12.88 7.29 -6.05
C THR A 11 11.72 6.35 -5.69
N CYS A 12 10.50 6.71 -6.06
CA CYS A 12 9.30 5.92 -5.82
C CYS A 12 8.65 5.56 -7.15
N PHE A 13 8.58 4.28 -7.45
CA PHE A 13 7.93 3.79 -8.67
C PHE A 13 6.41 3.75 -8.50
N THR A 14 5.72 4.20 -9.54
CA THR A 14 4.27 3.99 -9.67
C THR A 14 4.05 2.97 -10.77
N LEU A 15 3.55 1.80 -10.38
CA LEU A 15 3.30 0.69 -11.29
C LEU A 15 1.81 0.58 -11.56
N THR A 16 1.45 0.52 -12.84
CA THR A 16 0.08 0.30 -13.28
C THR A 16 0.08 -0.81 -14.34
N PRO A 17 -0.63 -1.91 -14.14
CA PRO A 17 -0.70 -2.95 -15.15
C PRO A 17 -1.46 -2.45 -16.38
N PHE A 18 -1.07 -2.91 -17.57
CA PHE A 18 -1.77 -2.58 -18.83
C PHE A 18 -3.21 -3.08 -18.84
N GLN A 19 -3.48 -4.21 -18.20
CA GLN A 19 -4.79 -4.83 -18.08
C GLN A 19 -5.22 -4.86 -16.62
N LYS A 20 -6.44 -4.45 -16.36
CA LYS A 20 -6.97 -4.30 -14.97
C LYS A 20 -7.02 -5.63 -14.21
N GLU A 21 -7.14 -6.73 -14.91
CA GLU A 21 -7.21 -8.10 -14.38
C GLU A 21 -5.90 -8.47 -13.64
N TYR A 22 -4.79 -7.85 -14.00
CA TYR A 22 -3.48 -8.10 -13.37
C TYR A 22 -3.20 -7.22 -12.16
N LEU A 23 -4.13 -6.36 -11.72
CA LEU A 23 -3.87 -5.39 -10.65
C LEU A 23 -3.45 -6.07 -9.33
N SER A 24 -4.23 -7.04 -8.87
CA SER A 24 -3.95 -7.76 -7.64
C SER A 24 -2.68 -8.62 -7.76
N PHE A 25 -2.46 -9.23 -8.92
CA PHE A 25 -1.25 -10.00 -9.20
C PHE A 25 -0.01 -9.10 -9.14
N SER A 26 -0.02 -7.98 -9.86
CA SER A 26 1.11 -7.05 -9.88
C SER A 26 1.41 -6.47 -8.49
N PHE A 27 0.37 -6.13 -7.73
CA PHE A 27 0.52 -5.64 -6.37
C PHE A 27 1.21 -6.67 -5.48
N LEU A 28 0.69 -7.89 -5.42
CA LEU A 28 1.25 -8.95 -4.57
C LEU A 28 2.61 -9.45 -5.06
N CYS A 29 2.86 -9.45 -6.37
CA CYS A 29 4.15 -9.78 -6.94
C CYS A 29 5.24 -8.80 -6.44
N CYS A 30 4.94 -7.50 -6.42
CA CYS A 30 5.88 -6.49 -5.91
C CYS A 30 6.06 -6.53 -4.39
N ASP A 31 5.07 -7.05 -3.65
CA ASP A 31 5.08 -7.13 -2.17
C ASP A 31 5.75 -8.42 -1.64
N GLN A 32 6.15 -9.34 -2.52
CA GLN A 32 6.84 -10.57 -2.11
C GLN A 32 8.27 -10.28 -1.64
N ASP A 33 8.70 -11.02 -0.62
CA ASP A 33 10.07 -10.94 -0.10
C ASP A 33 11.13 -11.13 -1.20
N SER A 34 10.88 -12.07 -2.12
CA SER A 34 11.77 -12.31 -3.27
C SER A 34 11.93 -11.09 -4.18
N SER A 35 10.88 -10.31 -4.38
CA SER A 35 10.92 -9.08 -5.19
C SER A 35 11.64 -7.95 -4.43
N ILE A 36 11.43 -7.88 -3.11
CA ILE A 36 12.13 -6.93 -2.24
C ILE A 36 13.63 -7.26 -2.19
N ASP A 37 13.99 -8.53 -2.02
CA ASP A 37 15.37 -9.00 -2.03
C ASP A 37 16.04 -8.72 -3.39
N TYR A 38 15.33 -8.98 -4.48
CA TYR A 38 15.84 -8.68 -5.83
C TYR A 38 16.09 -7.18 -6.00
N ALA A 39 15.16 -6.33 -5.58
CA ALA A 39 15.30 -4.87 -5.63
C ALA A 39 16.46 -4.38 -4.75
N GLN A 40 16.68 -4.98 -3.58
CA GLN A 40 17.83 -4.67 -2.72
C GLN A 40 19.16 -5.06 -3.36
N ASN A 41 19.24 -6.26 -3.91
CA ASN A 41 20.46 -6.80 -4.53
C ASN A 41 20.86 -6.05 -5.81
N THR A 42 19.89 -5.47 -6.52
CA THR A 42 20.11 -4.66 -7.74
C THR A 42 20.12 -3.15 -7.45
N SER A 43 20.01 -2.74 -6.19
CA SER A 43 19.98 -1.34 -5.80
C SER A 43 21.32 -0.64 -6.10
N LYS A 44 21.26 0.68 -6.33
CA LYS A 44 22.43 1.55 -6.50
C LYS A 44 22.59 2.49 -5.32
N GLY A 45 23.81 2.92 -5.09
CA GLY A 45 24.18 3.84 -4.02
C GLY A 45 24.74 3.14 -2.79
N SER A 46 25.89 3.61 -2.31
CA SER A 46 26.59 3.02 -1.17
C SER A 46 26.11 3.57 0.18
N THR A 47 25.69 4.83 0.23
CA THR A 47 25.28 5.50 1.48
C THR A 47 23.76 5.51 1.65
N MET A 48 23.02 5.70 0.57
CA MET A 48 21.56 5.63 0.52
C MET A 48 21.16 4.77 -0.68
N PRO A 49 21.06 3.45 -0.51
CA PRO A 49 20.68 2.56 -1.61
C PRO A 49 19.24 2.87 -2.07
N TYR A 50 19.05 2.88 -3.37
CA TYR A 50 17.75 3.07 -3.99
C TYR A 50 17.52 2.05 -5.10
N ALA A 51 16.29 1.59 -5.23
CA ALA A 51 15.91 0.69 -6.30
C ALA A 51 15.96 1.41 -7.65
N ILE A 52 16.36 0.68 -8.69
CA ILE A 52 16.38 1.14 -10.08
C ILE A 52 15.42 0.30 -10.90
N TRP A 53 14.87 0.88 -11.96
CA TRP A 53 13.98 0.16 -12.87
C TRP A 53 14.80 -0.59 -13.93
N ASP A 54 15.53 0.14 -14.78
CA ASP A 54 16.34 -0.45 -15.84
C ASP A 54 17.63 -1.04 -15.26
N GLY A 55 17.88 -2.31 -15.53
CA GLY A 55 18.97 -3.07 -14.92
C GLY A 55 18.71 -3.46 -13.46
N GLY A 56 17.47 -3.38 -13.01
CA GLY A 56 17.01 -3.71 -11.68
C GLY A 56 15.61 -4.31 -11.69
N LEU A 57 14.68 -3.75 -10.96
CA LEU A 57 13.36 -4.34 -10.72
C LEU A 57 12.58 -4.62 -12.02
N GLY A 58 12.79 -3.82 -13.08
CA GLY A 58 12.16 -4.04 -14.37
C GLY A 58 12.62 -5.29 -15.12
N ASP A 59 13.81 -5.80 -14.78
CA ASP A 59 14.40 -7.00 -15.42
C ASP A 59 14.17 -8.28 -14.62
N MET A 60 13.38 -8.19 -13.53
CA MET A 60 13.05 -9.35 -12.71
C MET A 60 12.16 -10.32 -13.49
N GLU A 61 12.61 -11.57 -13.59
CA GLU A 61 11.82 -12.62 -14.23
C GLU A 61 10.68 -13.06 -13.34
N ILE A 62 9.44 -12.96 -13.86
CA ILE A 62 8.22 -13.38 -13.18
C ILE A 62 7.38 -14.30 -14.07
N VAL A 63 6.67 -15.23 -13.45
CA VAL A 63 5.72 -16.10 -14.17
C VAL A 63 4.38 -15.37 -14.26
N ILE A 64 4.02 -14.97 -15.49
CA ILE A 64 2.75 -14.28 -15.74
C ILE A 64 1.63 -15.30 -15.91
N PRO A 65 0.55 -15.25 -15.12
CA PRO A 65 -0.59 -16.13 -15.28
C PRO A 65 -1.37 -15.84 -16.57
N SER A 66 -2.17 -16.81 -17.04
CA SER A 66 -3.09 -16.57 -18.16
C SER A 66 -4.11 -15.47 -17.80
N PRO A 67 -4.66 -14.71 -18.77
CA PRO A 67 -5.62 -13.66 -18.48
C PRO A 67 -6.84 -14.16 -17.68
N GLN A 68 -7.35 -15.35 -18.00
CA GLN A 68 -8.47 -15.96 -17.27
C GLN A 68 -8.13 -16.28 -15.82
N THR A 69 -6.90 -16.71 -15.56
CA THR A 69 -6.42 -16.99 -14.20
C THR A 69 -6.22 -15.68 -13.43
N ALA A 70 -5.66 -14.67 -14.09
CA ALA A 70 -5.46 -13.35 -13.50
C ALA A 70 -6.79 -12.69 -13.13
N GLU A 71 -7.82 -12.79 -14.00
CA GLU A 71 -9.16 -12.27 -13.75
C GLU A 71 -9.79 -12.90 -12.50
N LYS A 72 -9.86 -14.23 -12.44
CA LYS A 72 -10.39 -14.95 -11.26
C LYS A 72 -9.63 -14.61 -9.98
N PHE A 73 -8.32 -14.50 -10.07
CA PHE A 73 -7.49 -14.11 -8.94
C PHE A 73 -7.79 -12.67 -8.49
N ASN A 74 -7.92 -11.75 -9.44
CA ASN A 74 -8.24 -10.36 -9.17
C ASN A 74 -9.65 -10.19 -8.56
N GLU A 75 -10.65 -10.95 -9.04
CA GLU A 75 -11.99 -10.96 -8.45
C GLU A 75 -12.00 -11.39 -6.99
N LEU A 76 -11.16 -12.34 -6.63
CA LEU A 76 -11.04 -12.83 -5.26
C LEU A 76 -10.24 -11.89 -4.36
N VAL A 77 -9.11 -11.38 -4.85
CA VAL A 77 -8.11 -10.69 -4.01
C VAL A 77 -8.35 -9.19 -3.94
N LEU A 78 -8.83 -8.56 -5.02
CA LEU A 78 -9.03 -7.11 -5.05
C LEU A 78 -9.99 -6.59 -3.95
N PRO A 79 -11.10 -7.27 -3.60
CA PRO A 79 -11.93 -6.86 -2.48
C PRO A 79 -11.17 -6.85 -1.14
N MET A 80 -10.28 -7.83 -0.92
CA MET A 80 -9.47 -7.92 0.29
C MET A 80 -8.48 -6.76 0.38
N LEU A 81 -7.80 -6.44 -0.73
CA LEU A 81 -6.89 -5.30 -0.80
C LEU A 81 -7.61 -3.97 -0.55
N ARG A 82 -8.82 -3.82 -1.08
CA ARG A 82 -9.67 -2.64 -0.82
C ARG A 82 -10.10 -2.56 0.63
N GLN A 83 -10.41 -3.68 1.26
CA GLN A 83 -10.74 -3.70 2.68
C GLN A 83 -9.57 -3.25 3.55
N VAL A 84 -8.36 -3.72 3.27
CA VAL A 84 -7.14 -3.28 3.96
C VAL A 84 -6.93 -1.76 3.78
N GLN A 85 -7.11 -1.26 2.56
CA GLN A 85 -7.00 0.17 2.26
C GLN A 85 -8.06 0.99 3.03
N ASN A 86 -9.31 0.55 3.05
CA ASN A 86 -10.38 1.23 3.80
C ASN A 86 -10.09 1.26 5.29
N SER A 87 -9.62 0.14 5.87
CA SER A 87 -9.23 0.06 7.27
C SER A 87 -8.06 1.00 7.60
N TYR A 88 -7.12 1.18 6.68
CA TYR A 88 -6.04 2.16 6.83
C TYR A 88 -6.57 3.59 6.93
N PHE A 89 -7.52 3.99 6.06
CA PHE A 89 -8.13 5.31 6.10
C PHE A 89 -8.96 5.51 7.38
N GLU A 90 -9.72 4.51 7.77
CA GLU A 90 -10.50 4.54 8.99
C GLU A 90 -9.62 4.71 10.23
N ASN A 91 -8.53 3.95 10.33
CA ASN A 91 -7.55 4.08 11.40
C ASN A 91 -6.92 5.48 11.47
N ASN A 92 -6.60 6.09 10.34
CA ASN A 92 -6.08 7.46 10.32
C ASN A 92 -7.12 8.46 10.80
N ARG A 93 -8.38 8.33 10.35
CA ARG A 93 -9.48 9.18 10.81
C ARG A 93 -9.74 9.02 12.31
N LEU A 94 -9.73 7.78 12.81
CA LEU A 94 -9.91 7.53 14.24
C LEU A 94 -8.76 8.12 15.07
N ARG A 95 -7.54 8.06 14.56
CA ARG A 95 -6.38 8.69 15.21
C ARG A 95 -6.55 10.21 15.28
N GLU A 96 -6.95 10.85 14.20
CA GLU A 96 -7.22 12.30 14.18
C GLU A 96 -8.35 12.68 15.15
N LEU A 97 -9.44 11.91 15.19
CA LEU A 97 -10.54 12.13 16.13
C LEU A 97 -10.06 11.99 17.58
N ARG A 98 -9.29 10.94 17.90
CA ARG A 98 -8.72 10.77 19.24
C ARG A 98 -7.84 11.94 19.62
N ASP A 99 -6.93 12.36 18.74
CA ASP A 99 -5.97 13.42 19.01
C ASP A 99 -6.64 14.79 19.16
N ASN A 100 -7.78 15.00 18.48
CA ASN A 100 -8.61 16.20 18.64
C ASN A 100 -9.45 16.17 19.93
N LEU A 101 -10.01 15.02 20.29
CA LEU A 101 -10.91 14.91 21.45
C LEU A 101 -10.15 14.84 22.78
N LEU A 102 -8.97 14.21 22.80
CA LEU A 102 -8.22 13.96 24.03
C LEU A 102 -7.90 15.23 24.83
N PRO A 103 -7.45 16.35 24.23
CA PRO A 103 -7.23 17.60 24.97
C PRO A 103 -8.50 18.15 25.61
N HIS A 104 -9.66 18.10 24.94
CA HIS A 104 -10.94 18.58 25.45
C HIS A 104 -11.47 17.71 26.59
N LEU A 105 -11.23 16.41 26.55
CA LEU A 105 -11.53 15.49 27.65
C LEU A 105 -10.63 15.75 28.86
N MET A 106 -9.34 15.95 28.63
CA MET A 106 -8.37 16.18 29.71
C MET A 106 -8.54 17.55 30.38
N SER A 107 -9.01 18.57 29.65
CA SER A 107 -9.31 19.88 30.19
C SER A 107 -10.65 19.94 30.94
N GLY A 108 -11.49 18.90 30.83
CA GLY A 108 -12.84 18.89 31.40
C GLY A 108 -13.85 19.70 30.60
N GLU A 109 -13.49 20.16 29.40
CA GLU A 109 -14.40 20.92 28.51
C GLU A 109 -15.51 20.00 27.97
N LEU A 110 -15.21 18.71 27.78
CA LEU A 110 -16.19 17.67 27.41
C LEU A 110 -16.50 16.82 28.64
N ASP A 111 -17.74 16.92 29.12
CA ASP A 111 -18.25 16.04 30.18
C ASP A 111 -18.85 14.77 29.59
N VAL A 112 -18.27 13.63 29.96
CA VAL A 112 -18.69 12.30 29.52
C VAL A 112 -19.43 11.51 30.62
N SER A 113 -19.74 12.13 31.75
CA SER A 113 -20.34 11.47 32.92
C SER A 113 -21.69 10.80 32.61
N ASN A 114 -22.39 11.24 31.56
CA ASN A 114 -23.70 10.77 31.15
C ASN A 114 -23.69 9.80 29.96
N ILE A 115 -22.51 9.39 29.48
CA ILE A 115 -22.40 8.41 28.38
C ILE A 115 -22.47 7.01 28.96
N ALA A 116 -23.58 6.31 28.67
CA ALA A 116 -23.68 4.88 28.98
C ALA A 116 -22.73 4.09 28.08
N LEU A 117 -21.82 3.32 28.67
CA LEU A 117 -20.93 2.38 28.00
C LEU A 117 -21.62 1.04 27.80
#